data_dd5ba7b2c3ff1503c56df1faf749d9ae
#
_entry.id   dd5ba7b2c3ff1503c56df1faf749d9ae
#
_cell.length_a   1.000
_cell.length_b   1.000
_cell.length_c   1.000
_cell.angle_alpha   90.00
_cell.angle_beta   90.00
_cell.angle_gamma   90.00
#
_symmetry.space_group_name_H-M   'P 1'
#
loop_
_entity.id
_entity.type
_entity.pdbx_description
1 polymer ?
#
loop_
_entity_poly.entity_id
_entity_poly.type
_entity_poly.pdbx_seq_one_letter_code
_entity_poly.pdbx_strand_id
1 'polypeptide(L)'
;MKNFKTFLNESYSNWENDEPVSYAKHLEKTFGSPDEMTDSQLCWFNKDGFKRIVIKDEYILHGSPAPHYDFIYCYIDSRVPEKFAEPLAESSGSILIDYLKGEVGARCGSITANATTLNYVLDVVAERVSPTKMEYERRILEMKRMF
;
A
#
# COMPACT_ATOMS: atom_id res chain seq x y z
N MET A 1 -21.38 25.08 -10.60
CA MET A 1 -20.94 23.77 -10.06
C MET A 1 -19.48 23.53 -10.38
N LYS A 2 -18.70 23.14 -9.41
CA LYS A 2 -17.30 22.77 -9.62
C LYS A 2 -17.22 21.43 -10.35
N ASN A 3 -16.29 21.30 -11.29
CA ASN A 3 -16.04 20.00 -11.90
C ASN A 3 -15.28 19.11 -10.91
N PHE A 4 -15.19 17.84 -11.21
CA PHE A 4 -14.56 16.86 -10.32
C PHE A 4 -13.08 17.16 -10.04
N LYS A 5 -12.36 17.63 -11.05
CA LYS A 5 -10.94 17.99 -10.94
C LYS A 5 -10.73 19.15 -9.95
N THR A 6 -11.57 20.16 -10.00
CA THR A 6 -11.53 21.28 -9.07
C THR A 6 -11.79 20.80 -7.64
N PHE A 7 -12.76 19.92 -7.48
CA PHE A 7 -13.07 19.32 -6.18
C PHE A 7 -11.88 18.56 -5.59
N LEU A 8 -11.18 17.77 -6.40
CA LEU A 8 -9.98 17.06 -5.97
C LEU A 8 -8.87 18.00 -5.49
N ASN A 9 -8.57 19.03 -6.28
CA ASN A 9 -7.56 20.00 -5.90
C ASN A 9 -7.87 20.68 -4.57
N GLU A 10 -9.14 20.95 -4.30
CA GLU A 10 -9.57 21.50 -3.02
C GLU A 10 -9.42 20.48 -1.89
N SER A 11 -9.72 19.21 -2.16
CA SER A 11 -9.53 18.14 -1.19
C SER A 11 -8.06 18.02 -0.76
N TYR A 12 -7.12 18.08 -1.70
CA TYR A 12 -5.69 18.04 -1.38
C TYR A 12 -5.20 19.28 -0.63
N SER A 13 -5.76 20.44 -0.92
CA SER A 13 -5.24 21.70 -0.40
C SER A 13 -5.32 21.79 1.12
N ASN A 14 -6.17 20.99 1.75
CA ASN A 14 -6.34 20.93 3.18
C ASN A 14 -5.53 19.85 3.87
N TRP A 15 -4.78 19.06 3.10
CA TRP A 15 -3.94 18.01 3.67
C TRP A 15 -2.70 18.60 4.33
N GLU A 16 -2.29 18.02 5.45
CA GLU A 16 -1.17 18.48 6.26
C GLU A 16 0.18 17.92 5.79
N ASN A 17 0.17 16.80 5.08
CA ASN A 17 1.40 16.09 4.74
C ASN A 17 1.70 16.20 3.24
N ASP A 18 2.89 16.71 2.90
CA ASP A 18 3.27 17.01 1.51
C ASP A 18 3.49 15.77 0.65
N GLU A 19 4.08 14.71 1.20
CA GLU A 19 4.34 13.50 0.41
C GLU A 19 3.06 12.81 -0.04
N PRO A 20 2.05 12.59 0.81
CA PRO A 20 0.75 12.08 0.36
C PRO A 20 0.10 12.94 -0.71
N VAL A 21 0.16 14.26 -0.59
CA VAL A 21 -0.36 15.19 -1.61
C VAL A 21 0.34 14.99 -2.94
N SER A 22 1.67 14.97 -2.93
CA SER A 22 2.48 14.79 -4.12
C SER A 22 2.18 13.45 -4.82
N TYR A 23 2.07 12.38 -4.04
CA TYR A 23 1.76 11.06 -4.57
C TYR A 23 0.33 10.97 -5.13
N ALA A 24 -0.62 11.62 -4.45
CA ALA A 24 -2.01 11.69 -4.91
C ALA A 24 -2.10 12.36 -6.28
N LYS A 25 -1.36 13.46 -6.48
CA LYS A 25 -1.28 14.13 -7.78
C LYS A 25 -0.70 13.22 -8.87
N HIS A 26 0.32 12.44 -8.51
CA HIS A 26 0.92 11.48 -9.43
C HIS A 26 -0.10 10.39 -9.83
N LEU A 27 -0.83 9.83 -8.87
CA LEU A 27 -1.84 8.82 -9.17
C LEU A 27 -3.02 9.37 -9.97
N GLU A 28 -3.39 10.62 -9.74
CA GLU A 28 -4.42 11.26 -10.55
C GLU A 28 -4.00 11.33 -12.01
N LYS A 29 -2.75 11.65 -12.29
CA LYS A 29 -2.22 11.64 -13.67
C LYS A 29 -2.19 10.24 -14.27
N THR A 30 -1.86 9.24 -13.46
CA THR A 30 -1.70 7.86 -13.93
C THR A 30 -3.05 7.16 -14.12
N PHE A 31 -3.96 7.30 -13.17
CA PHE A 31 -5.20 6.54 -13.10
C PHE A 31 -6.46 7.37 -13.30
N GLY A 32 -6.33 8.68 -13.39
CA GLY A 32 -7.48 9.57 -13.43
C GLY A 32 -8.01 9.90 -12.05
N SER A 33 -9.23 10.39 -12.00
CA SER A 33 -9.87 10.78 -10.75
C SER A 33 -10.12 9.58 -9.84
N PRO A 34 -9.99 9.74 -8.52
CA PRO A 34 -10.31 8.66 -7.59
C PRO A 34 -11.80 8.31 -7.63
N ASP A 35 -12.12 7.06 -7.31
CA ASP A 35 -13.49 6.55 -7.27
C ASP A 35 -14.22 6.98 -6.01
N GLU A 36 -13.48 7.10 -4.89
CA GLU A 36 -14.01 7.59 -3.63
C GLU A 36 -13.02 8.57 -2.99
N MET A 37 -13.56 9.51 -2.24
CA MET A 37 -12.74 10.47 -1.50
C MET A 37 -13.44 10.95 -0.22
N THR A 38 -12.60 11.24 0.78
CA THR A 38 -13.00 11.92 2.00
C THR A 38 -12.05 13.11 2.23
N ASP A 39 -12.20 13.82 3.32
CA ASP A 39 -11.30 14.93 3.66
C ASP A 39 -9.85 14.50 3.87
N SER A 40 -9.62 13.21 4.19
CA SER A 40 -8.31 12.71 4.57
C SER A 40 -7.82 11.51 3.76
N GLN A 41 -8.59 11.05 2.76
CA GLN A 41 -8.16 9.93 1.93
C GLN A 41 -8.78 9.94 0.54
N LEU A 42 -8.06 9.29 -0.39
CA LEU A 42 -8.48 9.05 -1.77
C LEU A 42 -8.38 7.56 -2.06
N CYS A 43 -9.31 7.03 -2.85
CA CYS A 43 -9.38 5.62 -3.18
C CYS A 43 -9.62 5.40 -4.67
N TRP A 44 -8.80 4.54 -5.28
CA TRP A 44 -8.97 4.05 -6.65
C TRP A 44 -9.26 2.56 -6.62
N PHE A 45 -10.23 2.11 -7.42
CA PHE A 45 -10.58 0.69 -7.54
C PHE A 45 -10.04 0.08 -8.83
N ASN A 46 -9.61 -1.17 -8.74
CA ASN A 46 -9.24 -2.00 -9.89
C ASN A 46 -8.20 -1.34 -10.80
N LYS A 47 -7.15 -0.84 -10.20
CA LYS A 47 -6.01 -0.24 -10.92
C LYS A 47 -4.76 -1.06 -10.69
N ASP A 48 -4.01 -1.27 -11.76
CA ASP A 48 -2.66 -1.88 -11.72
C ASP A 48 -2.61 -3.25 -11.02
N GLY A 49 -3.69 -4.05 -11.14
CA GLY A 49 -3.78 -5.36 -10.52
C GLY A 49 -4.25 -5.35 -9.08
N PHE A 50 -4.41 -4.19 -8.47
CA PHE A 50 -4.91 -4.08 -7.10
C PHE A 50 -6.43 -3.94 -7.09
N LYS A 51 -7.06 -4.54 -6.10
CA LYS A 51 -8.49 -4.36 -5.84
C LYS A 51 -8.80 -2.89 -5.51
N ARG A 52 -7.96 -2.28 -4.68
CA ARG A 52 -8.03 -0.85 -4.40
C ARG A 52 -6.67 -0.31 -3.95
N ILE A 53 -6.47 0.95 -4.23
CA ILE A 53 -5.31 1.73 -3.79
C ILE A 53 -5.86 2.90 -2.99
N VAL A 54 -5.36 3.11 -1.78
CA VAL A 54 -5.79 4.19 -0.89
C VAL A 54 -4.59 5.05 -0.52
N ILE A 55 -4.73 6.38 -0.65
CA ILE A 55 -3.76 7.32 -0.11
C ILE A 55 -4.42 8.05 1.04
N LYS A 56 -3.74 8.11 2.18
CA LYS A 56 -4.22 8.82 3.37
C LYS A 56 -3.31 10.00 3.70
N ASP A 57 -3.92 11.06 4.22
CA ASP A 57 -3.18 12.22 4.72
C ASP A 57 -2.60 11.88 6.10
N GLU A 58 -1.50 11.11 6.09
CA GLU A 58 -0.83 10.66 7.30
C GLU A 58 0.64 10.37 7.04
N TYR A 59 1.44 10.39 8.10
CA TYR A 59 2.82 9.92 8.08
C TYR A 59 3.00 8.88 9.17
N ILE A 60 3.03 7.62 8.80
CA ILE A 60 3.34 6.55 9.76
C ILE A 60 4.79 6.17 9.57
N LEU A 61 5.63 6.49 10.56
CA LEU A 61 7.05 6.16 10.50
C LEU A 61 7.26 4.66 10.64
N HIS A 62 7.93 4.08 9.66
CA HIS A 62 8.29 2.66 9.64
C HIS A 62 9.81 2.55 9.54
N GLY A 63 10.44 1.97 10.57
CA GLY A 63 11.89 1.96 10.68
C GLY A 63 12.61 0.87 9.90
N SER A 64 11.92 -0.15 9.41
CA SER A 64 12.54 -1.33 8.80
C SER A 64 12.11 -1.52 7.35
N PRO A 65 13.00 -1.96 6.45
CA PRO A 65 14.44 -2.18 6.64
C PRO A 65 15.27 -0.91 6.72
N ALA A 66 14.71 0.24 6.33
CA ALA A 66 15.26 1.57 6.47
C ALA A 66 14.13 2.55 6.76
N PRO A 67 14.38 3.64 7.51
CA PRO A 67 13.32 4.58 7.88
C PRO A 67 12.60 5.16 6.65
N HIS A 68 11.27 5.10 6.66
CA HIS A 68 10.40 5.69 5.64
C HIS A 68 9.01 5.93 6.23
N TYR A 69 8.19 6.69 5.50
CA TYR A 69 6.81 6.95 5.91
C TYR A 69 5.84 6.12 5.09
N ASP A 70 4.87 5.51 5.77
CA ASP A 70 3.79 4.74 5.16
C ASP A 70 2.54 5.60 5.07
N PHE A 71 1.96 5.72 3.88
CA PHE A 71 0.71 6.47 3.65
C PHE A 71 -0.09 5.94 2.46
N ILE A 72 0.44 4.94 1.75
CA ILE A 72 -0.23 4.30 0.61
C ILE A 72 -0.58 2.87 0.98
N TYR A 73 -1.82 2.50 0.72
CA TYR A 73 -2.36 1.18 1.02
C TYR A 73 -2.81 0.53 -0.28
N CYS A 74 -2.35 -0.68 -0.56
CA CYS A 74 -2.78 -1.46 -1.71
C CYS A 74 -3.33 -2.79 -1.25
N TYR A 75 -4.45 -3.22 -1.82
CA TYR A 75 -5.18 -4.43 -1.39
C TYR A 75 -5.43 -5.36 -2.56
N ILE A 76 -5.38 -6.66 -2.26
CA ILE A 76 -5.74 -7.73 -3.20
C ILE A 76 -6.67 -8.73 -2.49
N ASP A 77 -7.47 -9.46 -3.26
CA ASP A 77 -8.23 -10.59 -2.74
C ASP A 77 -7.29 -11.80 -2.69
N SER A 78 -7.07 -12.31 -1.51
CA SER A 78 -6.29 -13.52 -1.29
C SER A 78 -6.56 -14.05 0.11
N ARG A 79 -6.88 -15.34 0.20
CA ARG A 79 -7.02 -15.97 1.50
C ARG A 79 -5.67 -16.42 2.02
N VAL A 80 -5.35 -15.96 3.22
CA VAL A 80 -4.12 -16.35 3.90
C VAL A 80 -4.49 -17.34 5.01
N PRO A 81 -3.95 -18.57 4.98
CA PRO A 81 -4.16 -19.51 6.08
C PRO A 81 -3.64 -18.95 7.42
N GLU A 82 -4.40 -19.17 8.49
CA GLU A 82 -4.06 -18.64 9.81
C GLU A 82 -2.69 -19.11 10.31
N LYS A 83 -2.21 -20.25 9.85
CA LYS A 83 -0.87 -20.75 10.21
C LYS A 83 0.26 -19.79 9.84
N PHE A 84 0.01 -18.88 8.89
CA PHE A 84 0.98 -17.87 8.47
C PHE A 84 0.83 -16.54 9.21
N ALA A 85 -0.17 -16.38 10.09
CA ALA A 85 -0.47 -15.12 10.75
C ALA A 85 0.72 -14.57 11.52
N GLU A 86 1.28 -15.36 12.42
CA GLU A 86 2.41 -14.93 13.24
C GLU A 86 3.68 -14.71 12.42
N PRO A 87 4.11 -15.66 11.56
CA PRO A 87 5.31 -15.43 10.75
C PRO A 87 5.21 -14.21 9.82
N LEU A 88 4.04 -13.94 9.24
CA LEU A 88 3.87 -12.76 8.40
C LEU A 88 3.87 -11.47 9.21
N ALA A 89 3.24 -11.47 10.39
CA ALA A 89 3.28 -10.31 11.28
C ALA A 89 4.72 -9.98 11.72
N GLU A 90 5.52 -11.01 11.99
CA GLU A 90 6.94 -10.86 12.34
C GLU A 90 7.78 -10.40 11.15
N SER A 91 7.38 -10.72 9.92
CA SER A 91 8.09 -10.31 8.72
C SER A 91 8.04 -8.79 8.52
N SER A 92 6.87 -8.19 8.70
CA SER A 92 6.69 -6.75 8.54
C SER A 92 5.35 -6.26 9.08
N GLY A 93 5.37 -5.12 9.76
CA GLY A 93 4.14 -4.40 10.14
C GLY A 93 3.40 -3.76 8.97
N SER A 94 3.99 -3.78 7.77
CA SER A 94 3.34 -3.30 6.55
C SER A 94 2.29 -4.24 6.01
N ILE A 95 2.26 -5.49 6.45
CA ILE A 95 1.33 -6.52 5.97
C ILE A 95 0.03 -6.45 6.77
N LEU A 96 -1.09 -6.30 6.06
CA LEU A 96 -2.43 -6.14 6.64
C LEU A 96 -3.31 -7.28 6.13
N ILE A 97 -3.71 -8.19 7.01
CA ILE A 97 -4.48 -9.37 6.60
C ILE A 97 -5.85 -9.36 7.25
N ASP A 98 -6.89 -9.45 6.43
CA ASP A 98 -8.25 -9.69 6.89
C ASP A 98 -8.61 -11.15 6.60
N TYR A 99 -8.49 -11.99 7.64
CA TYR A 99 -8.69 -13.44 7.52
C TYR A 99 -10.14 -13.80 7.21
N LEU A 100 -11.09 -13.05 7.73
CA LEU A 100 -12.51 -13.32 7.53
C LEU A 100 -12.96 -12.95 6.14
N LYS A 101 -12.51 -11.78 5.66
CA LYS A 101 -12.87 -11.28 4.33
C LYS A 101 -12.10 -11.95 3.20
N GLY A 102 -10.92 -12.47 3.50
CA GLY A 102 -10.03 -13.01 2.47
C GLY A 102 -9.34 -11.92 1.66
N GLU A 103 -8.84 -10.91 2.35
CA GLU A 103 -8.18 -9.76 1.74
C GLU A 103 -6.80 -9.54 2.38
N VAL A 104 -5.82 -9.18 1.57
CA VAL A 104 -4.49 -8.80 2.03
C VAL A 104 -4.17 -7.41 1.53
N GLY A 105 -3.64 -6.60 2.43
CA GLY A 105 -3.14 -5.28 2.10
C GLY A 105 -1.66 -5.13 2.44
N ALA A 106 -1.06 -4.12 1.85
CA ALA A 106 0.27 -3.65 2.22
C ALA A 106 0.25 -2.14 2.30
N ARG A 107 0.96 -1.58 3.27
CA ARG A 107 1.14 -0.13 3.38
C ARG A 107 2.61 0.22 3.29
N CYS A 108 2.92 1.26 2.55
CA CYS A 108 4.29 1.76 2.38
C CYS A 108 4.27 3.17 1.81
N GLY A 109 5.42 3.65 1.36
CA GLY A 109 5.56 4.96 0.71
C GLY A 109 5.46 4.93 -0.81
N SER A 110 5.22 3.76 -1.42
CA SER A 110 5.06 3.63 -2.88
C SER A 110 4.27 2.39 -3.27
N ILE A 111 3.66 2.45 -4.46
CA ILE A 111 2.97 1.29 -5.03
C ILE A 111 3.95 0.14 -5.30
N THR A 112 5.16 0.44 -5.77
CA THR A 112 6.18 -0.58 -6.04
C THR A 112 6.55 -1.35 -4.76
N ALA A 113 6.72 -0.67 -3.65
CA ALA A 113 6.99 -1.31 -2.37
C ALA A 113 5.81 -2.18 -1.92
N ASN A 114 4.59 -1.70 -2.09
CA ASN A 114 3.40 -2.49 -1.76
C ASN A 114 3.28 -3.74 -2.64
N ALA A 115 3.57 -3.62 -3.94
CA ALA A 115 3.57 -4.77 -4.84
C ALA A 115 4.61 -5.81 -4.41
N THR A 116 5.80 -5.37 -4.02
CA THR A 116 6.85 -6.26 -3.52
C THR A 116 6.41 -7.00 -2.26
N THR A 117 5.78 -6.29 -1.33
CA THR A 117 5.24 -6.87 -0.10
C THR A 117 4.14 -7.89 -0.39
N LEU A 118 3.20 -7.56 -1.27
CA LEU A 118 2.10 -8.47 -1.62
C LEU A 118 2.61 -9.71 -2.38
N ASN A 119 3.58 -9.56 -3.26
CA ASN A 119 4.21 -10.71 -3.93
C ASN A 119 4.89 -11.63 -2.93
N TYR A 120 5.54 -11.08 -1.92
CA TYR A 120 6.11 -11.85 -0.82
C TYR A 120 5.03 -12.67 -0.11
N VAL A 121 3.92 -12.05 0.26
CA VAL A 121 2.80 -12.75 0.91
C VAL A 121 2.26 -13.88 0.03
N LEU A 122 2.06 -13.62 -1.26
CA LEU A 122 1.58 -14.63 -2.19
C LEU A 122 2.55 -15.81 -2.30
N ASP A 123 3.86 -15.55 -2.31
CA ASP A 123 4.86 -16.62 -2.36
C ASP A 123 4.90 -17.45 -1.08
N VAL A 124 4.69 -16.82 0.08
CA VAL A 124 4.56 -17.52 1.36
C VAL A 124 3.32 -18.42 1.36
N VAL A 125 2.18 -17.90 0.93
CA VAL A 125 0.93 -18.67 0.86
C VAL A 125 1.04 -19.85 -0.09
N ALA A 126 1.75 -19.68 -1.20
CA ALA A 126 2.02 -20.74 -2.17
C ALA A 126 3.17 -21.66 -1.75
N GLU A 127 3.76 -21.43 -0.58
CA GLU A 127 4.87 -22.21 -0.02
C GLU A 127 6.11 -22.23 -0.92
N ARG A 128 6.34 -21.16 -1.69
CA ARG A 128 7.55 -20.98 -2.51
C ARG A 128 8.73 -20.46 -1.69
N VAL A 129 8.46 -19.71 -0.62
CA VAL A 129 9.47 -19.17 0.29
C VAL A 129 9.01 -19.35 1.72
N SER A 130 9.96 -19.43 2.65
CA SER A 130 9.67 -19.45 4.07
C SER A 130 9.33 -18.03 4.57
N PRO A 131 8.35 -17.86 5.45
CA PRO A 131 7.96 -16.55 5.96
C PRO A 131 8.94 -16.05 7.02
N THR A 132 9.99 -15.37 6.60
CA THR A 132 11.00 -14.80 7.50
C THR A 132 11.19 -13.32 7.25
N LYS A 133 11.50 -12.58 8.31
CA LYS A 133 11.83 -11.15 8.23
C LYS A 133 13.02 -10.93 7.28
N MET A 134 14.01 -11.81 7.31
CA MET A 134 15.18 -11.72 6.47
C MET A 134 14.82 -11.78 4.98
N GLU A 135 13.97 -12.72 4.57
CA GLU A 135 13.53 -12.84 3.18
C GLU A 135 12.74 -11.63 2.73
N TYR A 136 11.83 -11.14 3.57
CA TYR A 136 11.07 -9.92 3.29
C TYR A 136 11.99 -8.72 3.09
N GLU A 137 12.89 -8.48 4.03
CA GLU A 137 13.82 -7.35 3.96
C GLU A 137 14.75 -7.46 2.75
N ARG A 138 15.20 -8.67 2.41
CA ARG A 138 16.00 -8.92 1.22
C ARG A 138 15.27 -8.43 -0.04
N ARG A 139 13.99 -8.74 -0.16
CA ARG A 139 13.17 -8.34 -1.31
C ARG A 139 13.00 -6.83 -1.40
N ILE A 140 12.76 -6.18 -0.28
CA ILE A 140 12.62 -4.72 -0.25
C ILE A 140 13.94 -4.04 -0.63
N LEU A 141 15.07 -4.51 -0.12
CA LEU A 141 16.38 -3.96 -0.46
C LEU A 141 16.73 -4.17 -1.94
N GLU A 142 16.41 -5.35 -2.48
CA GLU A 142 16.61 -5.64 -3.90
C GLU A 142 15.74 -4.72 -4.78
N MET A 143 14.49 -4.51 -4.41
CA MET A 143 13.60 -3.58 -5.10
C MET A 143 14.21 -2.17 -5.14
N LYS A 144 14.75 -1.67 -4.02
CA LYS A 144 15.36 -0.34 -3.94
C LYS A 144 16.57 -0.19 -4.85
N ARG A 145 17.32 -1.26 -5.11
CA ARG A 145 18.45 -1.24 -6.06
C ARG A 145 17.98 -1.10 -7.51
N MET A 146 16.80 -1.64 -7.82
CA MET A 146 16.24 -1.63 -9.18
C MET A 146 15.52 -0.32 -9.51
N PHE A 147 15.04 0.35 -8.51
CA PHE A 147 14.25 1.58 -8.62
C PHE A 147 14.82 2.66 -7.70
#